data_2b4e0b52abb1688c19a23a7e2dd5e5b1
#
_entry.id   2b4e0b52abb1688c19a23a7e2dd5e5b1
#
_cell.length_a   1.000
_cell.length_b   1.000
_cell.length_c   1.000
_cell.angle_alpha   90.00
_cell.angle_beta   90.00
_cell.angle_gamma   90.00
#
_symmetry.space_group_name_H-M   'P 1'
#
loop_
_entity.id
_entity.type
_entity.pdbx_description
1 polymer ?
#
loop_
_entity_poly.entity_id
_entity_poly.type
_entity_poly.pdbx_seq_one_letter_code
_entity_poly.pdbx_strand_id
1 'polypeptide(L)'
;MALLKNDYIDLGHDQSVAPKEMPIELVDAYTMVGRIRTGTLYFNEQFLGQKQSIPVWTIETVNKLIQLAKQEILEGTYGRNDTNSLRDGLKYTLGIINGRVLVIGSRNPWVEACVLEAGAREIETLEYGAINSKHPQLKTMVPL
;
A
#
# COMPACT_ATOMS: atom_id res chain seq x y z
N MET A 1 -1.91 20.52 21.23
CA MET A 1 -1.91 20.54 19.75
C MET A 1 -3.27 20.03 19.31
N ALA A 2 -4.16 20.94 18.91
CA ALA A 2 -5.52 20.56 18.49
C ALA A 2 -5.40 19.80 17.16
N LEU A 3 -5.85 18.57 17.15
CA LEU A 3 -6.08 17.83 15.90
C LEU A 3 -7.04 18.68 15.07
N LEU A 4 -6.60 19.09 13.90
CA LEU A 4 -7.46 19.68 12.90
C LEU A 4 -8.66 18.75 12.74
N LYS A 5 -9.84 19.18 13.17
CA LYS A 5 -11.08 18.56 12.73
C LYS A 5 -11.01 18.58 11.21
N ASN A 6 -11.06 17.41 10.61
CA ASN A 6 -11.26 17.31 9.19
C ASN A 6 -12.62 17.92 8.88
N ASP A 7 -12.62 19.18 8.52
CA ASP A 7 -13.75 19.78 7.84
C ASP A 7 -13.76 19.19 6.41
N TYR A 8 -14.07 17.91 6.30
CA TYR A 8 -14.53 17.37 5.04
C TYR A 8 -15.79 18.14 4.71
N ILE A 9 -15.74 18.90 3.65
CA ILE A 9 -16.93 19.52 3.09
C ILE A 9 -17.84 18.34 2.74
N ASP A 10 -18.89 18.17 3.54
CA ASP A 10 -19.95 17.22 3.25
C ASP A 10 -20.67 17.75 2.02
N LEU A 11 -20.34 17.23 0.86
CA LEU A 11 -20.96 17.56 -0.42
C LEU A 11 -22.36 16.94 -0.54
N GLY A 12 -22.93 16.39 0.56
CA GLY A 12 -24.25 15.78 0.57
C GLY A 12 -24.31 14.45 -0.18
N HIS A 13 -23.17 13.87 -0.51
CA HIS A 13 -23.10 12.53 -1.08
C HIS A 13 -23.09 11.49 0.03
N ASP A 14 -23.83 10.41 -0.18
CA ASP A 14 -23.74 9.25 0.68
C ASP A 14 -22.29 8.74 0.67
N GLN A 15 -21.58 8.96 1.77
CA GLN A 15 -20.16 8.58 1.89
C GLN A 15 -19.94 7.06 1.83
N SER A 16 -21.00 6.27 1.86
CA SER A 16 -20.95 4.82 1.71
C SER A 16 -20.74 4.36 0.26
N VAL A 17 -20.93 5.24 -0.72
CA VAL A 17 -20.81 4.89 -2.14
C VAL A 17 -19.86 5.87 -2.82
N ALA A 18 -18.73 5.36 -3.28
CA ALA A 18 -17.81 6.15 -4.06
C ALA A 18 -18.48 6.69 -5.34
N PRO A 19 -18.31 7.97 -5.69
CA PRO A 19 -18.87 8.51 -6.91
C PRO A 19 -18.30 7.75 -8.13
N LYS A 20 -19.18 7.34 -9.04
CA LYS A 20 -18.78 6.62 -10.27
C LYS A 20 -17.95 7.51 -11.21
N GLU A 21 -18.15 8.80 -11.11
CA GLU A 21 -17.48 9.80 -11.94
C GLU A 21 -16.86 10.86 -11.05
N MET A 22 -15.78 11.45 -11.52
CA MET A 22 -15.13 12.55 -10.82
C MET A 22 -16.09 13.74 -10.73
N PRO A 23 -16.26 14.39 -9.56
CA PRO A 23 -17.01 15.63 -9.43
C PRO A 23 -16.51 16.68 -10.44
N ILE A 24 -17.44 17.34 -11.13
CA ILE A 24 -17.11 18.24 -12.23
C ILE A 24 -16.16 19.37 -11.82
N GLU A 25 -16.31 19.85 -10.60
CA GLU A 25 -15.47 20.90 -10.00
C GLU A 25 -14.01 20.48 -9.79
N LEU A 26 -13.73 19.17 -9.76
CA LEU A 26 -12.38 18.62 -9.58
C LEU A 26 -11.72 18.23 -10.91
N VAL A 27 -12.50 18.12 -11.99
CA VAL A 27 -12.00 17.62 -13.28
C VAL A 27 -10.79 18.41 -13.75
N ASP A 28 -10.86 19.73 -13.78
CA ASP A 28 -9.76 20.57 -14.27
C ASP A 28 -8.50 20.47 -13.42
N ALA A 29 -8.66 20.39 -12.10
CA ALA A 29 -7.53 20.25 -11.19
C ALA A 29 -6.81 18.90 -11.38
N TYR A 30 -7.55 17.81 -11.48
CA TYR A 30 -6.98 16.47 -11.59
C TYR A 30 -6.58 16.08 -13.01
N THR A 31 -7.18 16.68 -14.04
CA THR A 31 -6.81 16.42 -15.43
C THR A 31 -5.81 17.42 -15.99
N MET A 32 -5.36 18.40 -15.19
CA MET A 32 -4.55 19.53 -15.67
C MET A 32 -5.22 20.21 -16.90
N VAL A 33 -6.50 20.53 -16.74
CA VAL A 33 -7.35 21.12 -17.82
C VAL A 33 -7.40 20.21 -19.04
N GLY A 34 -7.70 18.93 -18.84
CA GLY A 34 -7.86 17.92 -19.90
C GLY A 34 -6.56 17.40 -20.51
N ARG A 35 -5.39 17.75 -19.99
CA ARG A 35 -4.09 17.26 -20.49
C ARG A 35 -3.79 15.83 -20.04
N ILE A 36 -4.35 15.40 -18.92
CA ILE A 36 -4.19 14.06 -18.36
C ILE A 36 -5.53 13.34 -18.47
N ARG A 37 -5.51 12.12 -18.98
CA ARG A 37 -6.71 11.28 -19.05
C ARG A 37 -7.02 10.75 -17.64
N THR A 38 -8.28 10.87 -17.24
CA THR A 38 -8.79 10.11 -16.08
C THR A 38 -9.05 8.69 -16.52
N GLY A 39 -8.49 7.73 -15.78
CA GLY A 39 -8.90 6.34 -15.88
C GLY A 39 -10.05 6.05 -14.93
N THR A 40 -10.83 5.01 -15.19
CA THR A 40 -11.69 4.42 -14.17
C THR A 40 -10.81 3.89 -13.05
N LEU A 41 -10.73 4.63 -11.97
CA LEU A 41 -10.05 4.15 -10.79
C LEU A 41 -10.84 3.00 -10.18
N TYR A 42 -10.10 1.97 -9.88
CA TYR A 42 -10.51 0.85 -9.11
C TYR A 42 -10.91 1.30 -7.70
N PHE A 43 -12.20 1.41 -7.46
CA PHE A 43 -12.76 1.55 -6.13
C PHE A 43 -12.92 0.16 -5.52
N ASN A 44 -12.11 -0.13 -4.53
CA ASN A 44 -12.30 -1.33 -3.74
C ASN A 44 -13.16 -1.01 -2.52
N GLU A 45 -14.46 -1.09 -2.68
CA GLU A 45 -15.45 -0.92 -1.60
C GLU A 45 -15.28 -1.99 -0.49
N GLN A 46 -14.47 -2.98 -0.72
CA GLN A 46 -14.21 -4.08 0.22
C GLN A 46 -13.66 -3.61 1.56
N PHE A 47 -13.10 -2.43 1.63
CA PHE A 47 -12.53 -1.87 2.86
C PHE A 47 -13.45 -0.88 3.57
N LEU A 48 -14.57 -0.48 2.98
CA LEU A 48 -15.52 0.46 3.56
C LEU A 48 -16.53 -0.21 4.50
N GLY A 49 -16.09 -1.09 5.38
CA GLY A 49 -16.91 -1.65 6.46
C GLY A 49 -17.73 -2.90 6.11
N GLN A 50 -17.57 -3.48 4.94
CA GLN A 50 -18.19 -4.77 4.65
C GLN A 50 -17.41 -5.92 5.30
N LYS A 51 -18.14 -6.92 5.81
CA LYS A 51 -17.60 -8.16 6.40
C LYS A 51 -16.83 -8.96 5.34
N GLN A 52 -15.57 -8.64 5.15
CA GLN A 52 -14.68 -9.45 4.31
C GLN A 52 -13.70 -10.24 5.16
N SER A 53 -13.27 -11.36 4.58
CA SER A 53 -12.18 -12.11 5.17
C SER A 53 -10.92 -11.24 5.22
N ILE A 54 -10.42 -11.00 6.41
CA ILE A 54 -9.16 -10.28 6.62
C ILE A 54 -8.05 -11.05 5.90
N PRO A 55 -7.32 -10.44 4.96
CA PRO A 55 -6.20 -11.10 4.30
C PRO A 55 -5.18 -11.59 5.34
N VAL A 56 -4.67 -12.79 5.12
CA VAL A 56 -3.64 -13.38 6.00
C VAL A 56 -2.34 -13.51 5.23
N TRP A 57 -1.29 -12.87 5.73
CA TRP A 57 0.07 -13.05 5.22
C TRP A 57 0.75 -14.14 6.03
N THR A 58 0.82 -15.33 5.48
CA THR A 58 1.46 -16.46 6.16
C THR A 58 2.98 -16.35 6.08
N ILE A 59 3.67 -17.02 7.00
CA ILE A 59 5.14 -17.11 6.99
C ILE A 59 5.64 -17.66 5.65
N GLU A 60 4.99 -18.69 5.14
CA GLU A 60 5.34 -19.36 3.89
C GLU A 60 5.21 -18.43 2.70
N THR A 61 4.11 -17.67 2.66
CA THR A 61 3.86 -16.69 1.58
C THR A 61 4.93 -15.60 1.58
N VAL A 62 5.22 -15.01 2.73
CA VAL A 62 6.23 -13.95 2.84
C VAL A 62 7.61 -14.49 2.50
N ASN A 63 7.99 -15.65 3.04
CA ASN A 63 9.29 -16.27 2.75
C ASN A 63 9.44 -16.63 1.27
N LYS A 64 8.37 -17.09 0.61
CA LYS A 64 8.39 -17.34 -0.84
C LYS A 64 8.68 -16.04 -1.61
N LEU A 65 8.02 -14.94 -1.27
CA LEU A 65 8.25 -13.66 -1.93
C LEU A 65 9.68 -13.16 -1.70
N ILE A 66 10.24 -13.34 -0.50
CA ILE A 66 11.64 -13.02 -0.21
C ILE A 66 12.59 -13.82 -1.11
N GLN A 67 12.32 -15.11 -1.33
CA GLN A 67 13.14 -15.93 -2.23
C GLN A 67 13.03 -15.47 -3.69
N LEU A 68 11.82 -15.12 -4.15
CA LEU A 68 11.63 -14.57 -5.49
C LEU A 68 12.33 -13.21 -5.66
N ALA A 69 12.32 -12.37 -4.62
CA ALA A 69 13.07 -11.12 -4.60
C ALA A 69 14.59 -11.36 -4.75
N LYS A 70 15.15 -12.29 -3.97
CA LYS A 70 16.57 -12.69 -4.07
C LYS A 70 16.97 -13.16 -5.48
N GLN A 71 16.06 -13.83 -6.17
CA GLN A 71 16.25 -14.34 -7.52
C GLN A 71 15.98 -13.29 -8.61
N GLU A 72 15.58 -12.10 -8.24
CA GLU A 72 15.23 -10.99 -9.16
C GLU A 72 14.05 -11.29 -10.09
N ILE A 73 13.20 -12.24 -9.70
CA ILE A 73 12.02 -12.67 -10.45
C ILE A 73 10.69 -12.34 -9.77
N LEU A 74 10.73 -11.61 -8.66
CA LEU A 74 9.52 -11.15 -7.98
C LEU A 74 8.78 -10.13 -8.86
N GLU A 75 7.54 -10.45 -9.18
CA GLU A 75 6.64 -9.49 -9.81
C GLU A 75 5.78 -8.83 -8.71
N GLY A 76 6.05 -7.55 -8.44
CA GLY A 76 5.21 -6.73 -7.59
C GLY A 76 4.00 -6.21 -8.37
N THR A 77 3.21 -5.35 -7.75
CA THR A 77 2.00 -4.77 -8.36
C THR A 77 2.28 -4.06 -9.69
N TYR A 78 3.47 -3.49 -9.85
CA TYR A 78 3.87 -2.71 -11.03
C TYR A 78 4.78 -3.47 -11.99
N GLY A 79 5.04 -4.75 -11.72
CA GLY A 79 5.87 -5.62 -12.55
C GLY A 79 7.30 -5.77 -12.04
N ARG A 80 8.04 -6.65 -12.72
CA ARG A 80 9.40 -7.05 -12.31
C ARG A 80 10.41 -5.91 -12.36
N ASN A 81 10.34 -5.06 -13.37
CA ASN A 81 11.31 -3.96 -13.53
C ASN A 81 11.21 -2.96 -12.37
N ASP A 82 9.98 -2.58 -12.00
CA ASP A 82 9.76 -1.66 -10.87
C ASP A 82 10.17 -2.30 -9.54
N THR A 83 9.89 -3.60 -9.36
CA THR A 83 10.33 -4.36 -8.20
C THR A 83 11.85 -4.39 -8.07
N ASN A 84 12.56 -4.62 -9.16
CA ASN A 84 14.02 -4.62 -9.16
C ASN A 84 14.58 -3.21 -8.94
N SER A 85 13.97 -2.19 -9.50
CA SER A 85 14.34 -0.78 -9.22
C SER A 85 14.18 -0.42 -7.74
N LEU A 86 13.09 -0.87 -7.10
CA LEU A 86 12.90 -0.72 -5.65
C LEU A 86 14.04 -1.43 -4.89
N ARG A 87 14.34 -2.68 -5.22
CA ARG A 87 15.41 -3.46 -4.57
C ARG A 87 16.77 -2.78 -4.71
N ASP A 88 17.07 -2.26 -5.90
CA ASP A 88 18.31 -1.51 -6.13
C ASP A 88 18.35 -0.23 -5.29
N GLY A 89 17.25 0.51 -5.20
CA GLY A 89 17.16 1.68 -4.33
C GLY A 89 17.38 1.34 -2.84
N LEU A 90 16.85 0.22 -2.36
CA LEU A 90 17.03 -0.23 -0.98
C LEU A 90 18.50 -0.52 -0.63
N LYS A 91 19.31 -1.01 -1.58
CA LYS A 91 20.75 -1.26 -1.37
C LYS A 91 21.54 0.02 -1.02
N TYR A 92 21.08 1.17 -1.50
CA TYR A 92 21.70 2.47 -1.25
C TYR A 92 21.05 3.25 -0.12
N THR A 93 19.98 2.73 0.47
CA THR A 93 19.24 3.41 1.53
C THR A 93 19.89 3.13 2.89
N LEU A 94 20.41 4.18 3.52
CA LEU A 94 21.00 4.08 4.86
C LEU A 94 19.94 3.67 5.89
N GLY A 95 20.32 2.78 6.80
CA GLY A 95 19.48 2.36 7.92
C GLY A 95 18.50 1.22 7.63
N ILE A 96 18.48 0.66 6.42
CA ILE A 96 17.67 -0.53 6.12
C ILE A 96 18.20 -1.74 6.88
N ILE A 97 19.51 -2.04 6.78
CA ILE A 97 20.12 -3.20 7.44
C ILE A 97 19.96 -3.08 8.95
N ASN A 98 19.36 -4.10 9.56
CA ASN A 98 18.97 -4.14 10.99
C ASN A 98 18.02 -3.01 11.43
N GLY A 99 17.49 -2.24 10.48
CA GLY A 99 16.57 -1.13 10.72
C GLY A 99 15.13 -1.58 10.98
N ARG A 100 14.31 -0.60 11.43
CA ARG A 100 12.86 -0.67 11.42
C ARG A 100 12.36 0.14 10.23
N VAL A 101 11.44 -0.42 9.45
CA VAL A 101 10.94 0.20 8.23
C VAL A 101 9.43 0.30 8.30
N LEU A 102 8.89 1.46 7.93
CA LEU A 102 7.46 1.68 7.73
C LEU A 102 7.13 1.55 6.25
N VAL A 103 6.18 0.68 5.92
CA VAL A 103 5.59 0.58 4.58
C VAL A 103 4.18 1.15 4.65
N ILE A 104 3.82 2.03 3.73
CA ILE A 104 2.50 2.64 3.65
C ILE A 104 1.81 2.18 2.37
N GLY A 105 0.66 1.52 2.53
CA GLY A 105 -0.13 1.01 1.42
C GLY A 105 0.44 -0.27 0.81
N SER A 106 -0.01 -1.42 1.29
CA SER A 106 0.44 -2.71 0.77
C SER A 106 -0.67 -3.77 0.91
N ARG A 107 -1.23 -4.18 -0.20
CA ARG A 107 -2.24 -5.25 -0.20
C ARG A 107 -1.59 -6.64 -0.21
N ASN A 108 -0.50 -6.78 -0.92
CA ASN A 108 0.31 -7.99 -1.02
C ASN A 108 1.73 -7.66 -0.55
N PRO A 109 2.37 -8.50 0.28
CA PRO A 109 3.61 -8.15 0.97
C PRO A 109 4.85 -8.23 0.07
N TRP A 110 4.78 -7.73 -1.16
CA TRP A 110 5.91 -7.76 -2.09
C TRP A 110 6.96 -6.69 -1.76
N VAL A 111 6.52 -5.50 -1.33
CA VAL A 111 7.43 -4.43 -0.87
C VAL A 111 8.13 -4.89 0.40
N GLU A 112 7.37 -5.44 1.35
CA GLU A 112 7.88 -5.98 2.61
C GLU A 112 8.91 -7.09 2.37
N ALA A 113 8.64 -7.95 1.38
CA ALA A 113 9.59 -9.00 1.00
C ALA A 113 10.92 -8.42 0.47
N CYS A 114 10.87 -7.36 -0.33
CA CYS A 114 12.06 -6.65 -0.80
C CYS A 114 12.82 -5.99 0.36
N VAL A 115 12.11 -5.38 1.30
CA VAL A 115 12.68 -4.70 2.46
C VAL A 115 13.32 -5.72 3.43
N LEU A 116 12.69 -6.87 3.65
CA LEU A 116 13.28 -7.96 4.44
C LEU A 116 14.49 -8.58 3.74
N GLU A 117 14.43 -8.74 2.43
CA GLU A 117 15.56 -9.21 1.61
C GLU A 117 16.76 -8.27 1.71
N ALA A 118 16.51 -6.96 1.76
CA ALA A 118 17.54 -5.94 1.96
C ALA A 118 18.11 -5.91 3.40
N GLY A 119 17.59 -6.72 4.31
CA GLY A 119 18.14 -6.91 5.66
C GLY A 119 17.46 -6.10 6.77
N ALA A 120 16.27 -5.61 6.58
CA ALA A 120 15.51 -4.97 7.65
C ALA A 120 15.23 -5.96 8.79
N ARG A 121 15.30 -5.47 10.02
CA ARG A 121 15.01 -6.26 11.23
C ARG A 121 13.51 -6.43 11.47
N GLU A 122 12.76 -5.36 11.25
CA GLU A 122 11.33 -5.28 11.53
C GLU A 122 10.66 -4.35 10.54
N ILE A 123 9.46 -4.71 10.12
CA ILE A 123 8.61 -3.88 9.25
C ILE A 123 7.27 -3.65 9.96
N GLU A 124 6.81 -2.42 9.91
CA GLU A 124 5.43 -2.04 10.21
C GLU A 124 4.74 -1.61 8.93
N THR A 125 3.66 -2.29 8.56
CA THR A 125 2.86 -1.92 7.40
C THR A 125 1.59 -1.23 7.85
N LEU A 126 1.43 0.02 7.41
CA LEU A 126 0.21 0.80 7.60
C LEU A 126 -0.66 0.64 6.35
N GLU A 127 -1.82 0.01 6.52
CA GLU A 127 -2.76 -0.23 5.43
C GLU A 127 -4.16 0.25 5.83
N TYR A 128 -4.93 0.73 4.87
CA TYR A 128 -6.28 1.19 5.09
C TYR A 128 -7.22 0.07 5.59
N GLY A 129 -7.07 -1.13 5.06
CA GLY A 129 -7.80 -2.32 5.49
C GLY A 129 -6.97 -3.21 6.42
N ALA A 130 -7.67 -3.90 7.33
CA ALA A 130 -7.02 -4.83 8.24
C ALA A 130 -6.35 -5.99 7.48
N ILE A 131 -5.10 -6.27 7.84
CA ILE A 131 -4.33 -7.42 7.38
C ILE A 131 -3.83 -8.17 8.61
N ASN A 132 -3.79 -9.50 8.55
CA ASN A 132 -3.26 -10.34 9.61
C ASN A 132 -1.93 -10.96 9.17
N SER A 133 -0.83 -10.38 9.61
CA SER A 133 0.49 -10.96 9.36
C SER A 133 0.82 -12.03 10.40
N LYS A 134 1.33 -13.17 9.93
CA LYS A 134 1.89 -14.25 10.76
C LYS A 134 3.42 -14.26 10.73
N HIS A 135 4.04 -13.41 9.93
CA HIS A 135 5.49 -13.34 9.85
C HIS A 135 6.07 -12.57 11.05
N PRO A 136 7.10 -13.10 11.75
CA PRO A 136 7.59 -12.55 13.03
C PRO A 136 8.19 -11.14 12.90
N GLN A 137 8.74 -10.81 11.73
CA GLN A 137 9.37 -9.51 11.46
C GLN A 137 8.41 -8.48 10.85
N LEU A 138 7.12 -8.84 10.65
CA LEU A 138 6.18 -8.03 9.89
C LEU A 138 4.91 -7.81 10.69
N LYS A 139 4.70 -6.58 11.13
CA LYS A 139 3.50 -6.12 11.81
C LYS A 139 2.63 -5.32 10.86
N THR A 140 1.34 -5.36 11.07
CA THR A 140 0.37 -4.60 10.27
C THR A 140 -0.52 -3.77 11.17
N MET A 141 -0.87 -2.58 10.74
CA MET A 141 -1.75 -1.67 11.46
C MET A 141 -2.68 -0.94 10.50
N VAL A 142 -3.80 -0.51 11.01
CA VAL A 142 -4.74 0.39 10.32
C VAL A 142 -4.64 1.79 10.92
N PRO A 143 -4.86 2.85 10.14
CA PRO A 143 -4.94 4.21 10.68
C PRO A 143 -6.09 4.30 11.69
N LEU A 144 -5.89 5.08 12.76
CA LEU A 144 -6.92 5.40 13.76
C LEU A 144 -7.91 6.42 13.21
#